data_8b91b2e5be1b8cad8b0fbdaaa96e4bda
#
_entry.id   8b91b2e5be1b8cad8b0fbdaaa96e4bda
#
_cell.length_a   1.000
_cell.length_b   1.000
_cell.length_c   1.000
_cell.angle_alpha   90.00
_cell.angle_beta   90.00
_cell.angle_gamma   90.00
#
_symmetry.space_group_name_H-M   'P 1'
#
loop_
_entity.id
_entity.type
_entity.pdbx_description
1 polymer ?
#
loop_
_entity_poly.entity_id
_entity_poly.type
_entity_poly.pdbx_seq_one_letter_code
_entity_poly.pdbx_strand_id
1 'polypeptide(L)'
;MVGMRRHTRGQGPAAGHGDPSARGGSRAAGDPDPWRYRWAVLGIATFTQAAAGFFVQGIGALGISLQRDLDLSTAQLGMLVSASQLVPLVGLLVAGELLDRYNERWVVGIGACVVAVALGVGSAAPGYVPLLCVLLVVGAGYSTVQPGGSKSVASWFDTSRRGFAMGVRQAGLPLGAALASAVLPLLAEAHGWRSALVAGGFVALLGAGVFMVGYRRPPSALSGPPVSSTAPDPSAAPSAPAPPLGEMPAPLSTRLAARLRLLRAPSMVTIVLSGVSLISVQYAVGVLTVLHLHEAASVGAGTAALVLVAAQGAGVAGRVALAVRSDRSRSGRHGTVALCMVAVVAGMVVLMTPLGRNPALACGVLVWLGFFGYGWYGPWVAHVTESAPAGRTGFTLGLAMSGNQVAIVLMPPALGLLRDLTGSFTVVWGLLSALTAVALVVTTRADRRVRGQGPPDGGVLPDPAGARPPASSAAPHRPD
;
A
#
# COMPACT_ATOMS: atom_id res chain seq x y z
N MET A 1 95.43 -12.41 -10.43
CA MET A 1 95.28 -13.65 -9.71
C MET A 1 93.96 -13.69 -8.98
N VAL A 2 93.09 -14.55 -9.42
CA VAL A 2 92.15 -15.38 -8.71
C VAL A 2 91.39 -14.72 -7.52
N GLY A 3 90.23 -14.31 -7.53
CA GLY A 3 88.92 -14.81 -7.95
C GLY A 3 88.24 -15.58 -6.87
N MET A 4 87.24 -15.10 -6.17
CA MET A 4 86.28 -15.94 -5.47
C MET A 4 84.89 -15.23 -5.36
N ARG A 5 83.96 -15.70 -6.13
CA ARG A 5 82.51 -15.30 -6.06
C ARG A 5 81.92 -15.86 -4.79
N ARG A 6 81.22 -15.02 -4.03
CA ARG A 6 80.24 -15.44 -3.03
C ARG A 6 78.85 -15.02 -3.45
N HIS A 7 78.00 -16.05 -3.63
CA HIS A 7 76.57 -15.92 -3.78
C HIS A 7 75.95 -15.34 -2.49
N THR A 8 75.24 -14.23 -2.58
CA THR A 8 74.29 -13.82 -1.56
C THR A 8 72.88 -14.07 -2.07
N ARG A 9 72.13 -14.91 -1.35
CA ARG A 9 70.71 -15.17 -1.53
C ARG A 9 69.91 -13.89 -1.26
N GLY A 10 69.08 -13.48 -2.24
CA GLY A 10 68.08 -12.44 -2.04
C GLY A 10 66.94 -12.93 -1.14
N GLN A 11 66.70 -12.18 -0.09
CA GLN A 11 65.48 -12.26 0.71
C GLN A 11 64.39 -11.44 0.00
N GLY A 12 63.28 -12.06 -0.40
CA GLY A 12 62.10 -11.38 -0.92
C GLY A 12 61.38 -10.61 0.20
N PRO A 13 60.62 -9.55 -0.15
CA PRO A 13 59.91 -8.76 0.83
C PRO A 13 58.76 -9.57 1.42
N ALA A 14 58.67 -9.54 2.76
CA ALA A 14 57.56 -10.13 3.52
C ALA A 14 56.23 -9.47 3.14
N ALA A 15 55.26 -10.27 2.74
CA ALA A 15 53.86 -9.85 2.59
C ALA A 15 53.34 -9.38 3.95
N GLY A 16 53.12 -8.08 4.08
CA GLY A 16 52.45 -7.50 5.24
C GLY A 16 50.99 -8.02 5.30
N HIS A 17 50.72 -8.85 6.29
CA HIS A 17 49.35 -9.13 6.70
C HIS A 17 48.75 -7.82 7.21
N GLY A 18 47.95 -7.16 6.37
CA GLY A 18 47.12 -6.03 6.79
C GLY A 18 46.05 -6.55 7.77
N ASP A 19 46.16 -6.06 8.99
CA ASP A 19 45.20 -6.25 10.06
C ASP A 19 43.77 -5.88 9.60
N PRO A 20 42.78 -6.81 9.58
CA PRO A 20 41.41 -6.51 9.18
C PRO A 20 40.70 -5.54 10.14
N SER A 21 41.30 -5.23 11.31
CA SER A 21 40.69 -4.36 12.34
C SER A 21 40.83 -2.86 12.06
N ALA A 22 41.62 -2.42 11.08
CA ALA A 22 41.86 -1.01 10.82
C ALA A 22 40.85 -0.30 9.88
N ARG A 23 39.80 -0.96 9.42
CA ARG A 23 38.71 -0.33 8.62
C ARG A 23 37.48 0.04 9.44
N GLY A 24 37.63 0.21 10.74
CA GLY A 24 36.62 0.83 11.59
C GLY A 24 36.67 2.35 11.41
N GLY A 25 36.01 2.88 10.36
CA GLY A 25 35.77 4.32 10.26
C GLY A 25 35.13 4.81 11.56
N SER A 26 35.79 5.73 12.23
CA SER A 26 35.37 6.43 13.45
C SER A 26 33.94 6.94 13.27
N ARG A 27 32.95 6.21 13.85
CA ARG A 27 31.58 6.71 14.01
C ARG A 27 31.67 7.92 14.93
N ALA A 28 31.23 9.07 14.48
CA ALA A 28 31.06 10.23 15.34
C ALA A 28 30.17 9.80 16.52
N ALA A 29 30.61 10.07 17.74
CA ALA A 29 29.89 9.79 18.98
C ALA A 29 28.59 10.63 19.00
N GLY A 30 27.50 10.08 18.48
CA GLY A 30 26.21 10.77 18.36
C GLY A 30 25.31 10.26 17.23
N ASP A 31 25.84 9.47 16.27
CA ASP A 31 24.97 8.88 15.24
C ASP A 31 24.20 7.67 15.82
N PRO A 32 22.85 7.73 15.79
CA PRO A 32 22.04 6.65 16.30
C PRO A 32 22.35 5.35 15.52
N ASP A 33 22.38 4.23 16.23
CA ASP A 33 22.59 2.90 15.64
C ASP A 33 21.59 2.71 14.47
N PRO A 34 22.06 2.51 13.23
CA PRO A 34 21.19 2.38 12.06
C PRO A 34 20.09 1.33 12.23
N TRP A 35 20.38 0.25 12.98
CA TRP A 35 19.44 -0.81 13.26
C TRP A 35 18.28 -0.39 14.18
N ARG A 36 18.51 0.56 15.07
CA ARG A 36 17.47 1.14 15.94
C ARG A 36 16.71 2.24 15.20
N TYR A 37 17.41 3.03 14.39
CA TYR A 37 16.81 4.18 13.69
C TYR A 37 15.75 3.77 12.65
N ARG A 38 15.81 2.57 12.05
CA ARG A 38 14.76 2.08 11.14
C ARG A 38 13.38 2.04 11.79
N TRP A 39 13.30 1.75 13.09
CA TRP A 39 12.02 1.76 13.82
C TRP A 39 11.50 3.17 14.02
N ALA A 40 12.39 4.14 14.24
CA ALA A 40 12.04 5.56 14.28
C ALA A 40 11.50 6.02 12.91
N VAL A 41 12.14 5.64 11.79
CA VAL A 41 11.66 5.94 10.44
C VAL A 41 10.28 5.32 10.20
N LEU A 42 10.05 4.07 10.64
CA LEU A 42 8.74 3.44 10.55
C LEU A 42 7.69 4.21 11.34
N GLY A 43 8.00 4.59 12.60
CA GLY A 43 7.11 5.41 13.43
C GLY A 43 6.80 6.77 12.79
N ILE A 44 7.82 7.47 12.30
CA ILE A 44 7.68 8.75 11.60
C ILE A 44 6.79 8.61 10.36
N ALA A 45 7.05 7.61 9.51
CA ALA A 45 6.27 7.39 8.29
C ALA A 45 4.82 7.00 8.59
N THR A 46 4.58 6.21 9.65
CA THR A 46 3.23 5.82 10.12
C THR A 46 2.49 7.03 10.68
N PHE A 47 3.16 7.83 11.52
CA PHE A 47 2.58 9.05 12.09
C PHE A 47 2.23 10.06 10.99
N THR A 48 3.13 10.30 10.04
CA THR A 48 2.88 11.22 8.92
C THR A 48 1.74 10.74 8.03
N GLN A 49 1.62 9.43 7.80
CA GLN A 49 0.48 8.84 7.10
C GLN A 49 -0.83 9.07 7.86
N ALA A 50 -0.83 8.87 9.18
CA ALA A 50 -1.99 9.11 10.03
C ALA A 50 -2.38 10.60 10.06
N ALA A 51 -1.39 11.48 10.20
CA ALA A 51 -1.59 12.93 10.27
C ALA A 51 -2.12 13.52 8.95
N ALA A 52 -1.52 13.16 7.82
CA ALA A 52 -1.98 13.61 6.51
C ALA A 52 -3.34 13.02 6.13
N GLY A 53 -3.62 11.78 6.56
CA GLY A 53 -4.90 11.11 6.36
C GLY A 53 -5.99 11.53 7.35
N PHE A 54 -5.65 12.19 8.45
CA PHE A 54 -6.56 12.52 9.54
C PHE A 54 -7.83 13.20 9.02
N PHE A 55 -7.72 14.35 8.38
CA PHE A 55 -8.88 15.07 7.85
C PHE A 55 -9.48 14.35 6.62
N VAL A 56 -8.63 13.90 5.69
CA VAL A 56 -9.06 13.25 4.43
C VAL A 56 -9.95 12.02 4.69
N GLN A 57 -9.59 11.21 5.69
CA GLN A 57 -10.37 10.04 6.07
C GLN A 57 -11.46 10.35 7.09
N GLY A 58 -11.37 11.51 7.76
CA GLY A 58 -12.32 11.96 8.77
C GLY A 58 -13.52 12.74 8.24
N ILE A 59 -13.55 13.12 6.94
CA ILE A 59 -14.65 13.90 6.35
C ILE A 59 -16.00 13.23 6.56
N GLY A 60 -16.07 11.90 6.43
CA GLY A 60 -17.29 11.13 6.67
C GLY A 60 -17.86 11.27 8.09
N ALA A 61 -16.98 11.45 9.09
CA ALA A 61 -17.41 11.67 10.46
C ALA A 61 -18.06 13.06 10.69
N LEU A 62 -17.74 14.03 9.84
CA LEU A 62 -18.37 15.36 9.83
C LEU A 62 -19.69 15.39 9.07
N GLY A 63 -20.14 14.25 8.52
CA GLY A 63 -21.25 14.18 7.59
C GLY A 63 -22.52 14.90 8.09
N ILE A 64 -22.95 14.61 9.33
CA ILE A 64 -24.15 15.24 9.91
C ILE A 64 -23.99 16.75 10.04
N SER A 65 -22.84 17.24 10.54
CA SER A 65 -22.58 18.68 10.71
C SER A 65 -22.52 19.40 9.37
N LEU A 66 -21.84 18.81 8.37
CA LEU A 66 -21.74 19.39 7.03
C LEU A 66 -23.09 19.40 6.31
N GLN A 67 -23.87 18.33 6.41
CA GLN A 67 -25.21 18.27 5.80
C GLN A 67 -26.13 19.32 6.41
N ARG A 68 -26.13 19.45 7.74
CA ARG A 68 -26.98 20.43 8.43
C ARG A 68 -26.57 21.88 8.12
N ASP A 69 -25.27 22.19 8.16
CA ASP A 69 -24.77 23.56 8.09
C ASP A 69 -24.68 24.10 6.63
N LEU A 70 -24.57 23.20 5.64
CA LEU A 70 -24.46 23.53 4.21
C LEU A 70 -25.65 23.01 3.38
N ASP A 71 -26.65 22.41 4.02
CA ASP A 71 -27.85 21.81 3.38
C ASP A 71 -27.49 20.84 2.25
N LEU A 72 -26.59 19.89 2.56
CA LEU A 72 -26.06 18.95 1.57
C LEU A 72 -26.86 17.67 1.50
N SER A 73 -27.07 17.17 0.27
CA SER A 73 -27.51 15.79 0.05
C SER A 73 -26.40 14.79 0.41
N THR A 74 -26.78 13.51 0.57
CA THR A 74 -25.79 12.45 0.83
C THR A 74 -24.83 12.26 -0.36
N ALA A 75 -25.32 12.47 -1.58
CA ALA A 75 -24.50 12.50 -2.78
C ALA A 75 -23.44 13.63 -2.75
N GLN A 76 -23.84 14.83 -2.36
CA GLN A 76 -22.92 15.98 -2.25
C GLN A 76 -21.88 15.76 -1.16
N LEU A 77 -22.24 15.17 -0.03
CA LEU A 77 -21.28 14.74 0.99
C LEU A 77 -20.28 13.70 0.42
N GLY A 78 -20.77 12.72 -0.32
CA GLY A 78 -19.95 11.76 -1.02
C GLY A 78 -18.97 12.42 -2.01
N MET A 79 -19.41 13.46 -2.72
CA MET A 79 -18.54 14.24 -3.61
C MET A 79 -17.44 15.00 -2.87
N LEU A 80 -17.69 15.54 -1.67
CA LEU A 80 -16.65 16.14 -0.84
C LEU A 80 -15.57 15.13 -0.46
N VAL A 81 -15.96 13.91 -0.05
CA VAL A 81 -15.01 12.83 0.23
C VAL A 81 -14.21 12.49 -1.03
N SER A 82 -14.89 12.38 -2.18
CA SER A 82 -14.27 12.04 -3.46
C SER A 82 -13.33 13.12 -3.98
N ALA A 83 -13.61 14.40 -3.74
CA ALA A 83 -12.78 15.51 -4.20
C ALA A 83 -11.35 15.40 -3.67
N SER A 84 -11.17 15.03 -2.41
CA SER A 84 -9.83 14.81 -1.81
C SER A 84 -9.09 13.60 -2.39
N GLN A 85 -9.80 12.70 -3.07
CA GLN A 85 -9.28 11.46 -3.65
C GLN A 85 -9.18 11.50 -5.18
N LEU A 86 -9.78 12.51 -5.82
CA LEU A 86 -9.79 12.63 -7.29
C LEU A 86 -8.39 12.95 -7.82
N VAL A 87 -7.73 13.95 -7.25
CA VAL A 87 -6.39 14.37 -7.67
C VAL A 87 -5.34 13.25 -7.47
N PRO A 88 -5.35 12.46 -6.37
CA PRO A 88 -4.49 11.30 -6.24
C PRO A 88 -4.56 10.29 -7.38
N LEU A 89 -5.64 10.21 -8.15
CA LEU A 89 -5.74 9.34 -9.32
C LEU A 89 -4.60 9.59 -10.34
N VAL A 90 -4.24 10.84 -10.55
CA VAL A 90 -3.13 11.27 -11.42
C VAL A 90 -1.91 11.68 -10.57
N GLY A 91 -2.15 12.31 -9.43
CA GLY A 91 -1.14 12.86 -8.54
C GLY A 91 -0.14 11.83 -8.02
N LEU A 92 -0.55 10.56 -7.86
CA LEU A 92 0.35 9.46 -7.47
C LEU A 92 1.44 9.20 -8.52
N LEU A 93 1.15 9.37 -9.81
CA LEU A 93 2.13 9.22 -10.90
C LEU A 93 3.13 10.37 -10.87
N VAL A 94 2.64 11.59 -10.72
CA VAL A 94 3.48 12.80 -10.59
C VAL A 94 4.35 12.73 -9.33
N ALA A 95 3.76 12.31 -8.20
CA ALA A 95 4.48 12.13 -6.95
C ALA A 95 5.58 11.06 -7.07
N GLY A 96 5.31 9.96 -7.79
CA GLY A 96 6.32 8.93 -8.09
C GLY A 96 7.53 9.51 -8.82
N GLU A 97 7.30 10.29 -9.87
CA GLU A 97 8.37 10.94 -10.64
C GLU A 97 9.15 11.98 -9.81
N LEU A 98 8.45 12.76 -8.98
CA LEU A 98 9.09 13.70 -8.05
C LEU A 98 9.97 12.97 -7.03
N LEU A 99 9.50 11.85 -6.50
CA LEU A 99 10.25 11.03 -5.55
C LEU A 99 11.48 10.35 -6.17
N ASP A 100 11.50 10.13 -7.48
CA ASP A 100 12.67 9.59 -8.17
C ASP A 100 13.72 10.67 -8.43
N ARG A 101 13.30 11.93 -8.59
CA ARG A 101 14.20 13.08 -8.85
C ARG A 101 14.65 13.80 -7.58
N TYR A 102 13.78 13.87 -6.56
CA TYR A 102 14.00 14.66 -5.35
C TYR A 102 14.04 13.79 -4.09
N ASN A 103 14.53 14.37 -3.00
CA ASN A 103 14.56 13.70 -1.71
C ASN A 103 13.14 13.53 -1.15
N GLU A 104 12.83 12.32 -0.66
CA GLU A 104 11.54 11.96 -0.05
C GLU A 104 11.15 12.94 1.06
N ARG A 105 12.14 13.43 1.83
CA ARG A 105 11.96 14.40 2.91
C ARG A 105 11.23 15.66 2.46
N TRP A 106 11.65 16.22 1.32
CA TRP A 106 11.07 17.44 0.79
C TRP A 106 9.75 17.20 0.07
N VAL A 107 9.66 16.14 -0.73
CA VAL A 107 8.44 15.84 -1.50
C VAL A 107 7.27 15.58 -0.56
N VAL A 108 7.45 14.73 0.46
CA VAL A 108 6.40 14.41 1.45
C VAL A 108 6.12 15.60 2.35
N GLY A 109 7.16 16.30 2.81
CA GLY A 109 7.01 17.45 3.71
C GLY A 109 6.25 18.61 3.05
N ILE A 110 6.62 18.99 1.82
CA ILE A 110 5.92 20.04 1.07
C ILE A 110 4.47 19.63 0.78
N GLY A 111 4.24 18.37 0.37
CA GLY A 111 2.87 17.89 0.15
C GLY A 111 2.00 17.98 1.40
N ALA A 112 2.53 17.61 2.56
CA ALA A 112 1.80 17.73 3.83
C ALA A 112 1.60 19.20 4.25
N CYS A 113 2.54 20.11 3.94
CA CYS A 113 2.34 21.55 4.12
C CYS A 113 1.24 22.09 3.20
N VAL A 114 1.15 21.63 1.95
CA VAL A 114 0.05 22.00 1.03
C VAL A 114 -1.30 21.56 1.62
N VAL A 115 -1.39 20.35 2.17
CA VAL A 115 -2.60 19.90 2.88
C VAL A 115 -2.95 20.84 4.03
N ALA A 116 -1.97 21.21 4.86
CA ALA A 116 -2.18 22.09 6.01
C ALA A 116 -2.68 23.48 5.59
N VAL A 117 -2.04 24.10 4.63
CA VAL A 117 -2.40 25.45 4.12
C VAL A 117 -3.78 25.42 3.46
N ALA A 118 -4.05 24.40 2.61
CA ALA A 118 -5.34 24.25 1.95
C ALA A 118 -6.48 24.10 2.96
N LEU A 119 -6.32 23.29 4.02
CA LEU A 119 -7.32 23.16 5.09
C LEU A 119 -7.49 24.46 5.88
N GLY A 120 -6.38 25.18 6.15
CA GLY A 120 -6.44 26.51 6.77
C GLY A 120 -7.26 27.51 5.93
N VAL A 121 -7.01 27.60 4.63
CA VAL A 121 -7.79 28.42 3.69
C VAL A 121 -9.25 27.94 3.61
N GLY A 122 -9.45 26.62 3.62
CA GLY A 122 -10.78 26.00 3.57
C GLY A 122 -11.67 26.33 4.76
N SER A 123 -11.09 26.66 5.91
CA SER A 123 -11.85 27.10 7.10
C SER A 123 -12.60 28.42 6.86
N ALA A 124 -12.15 29.25 5.90
CA ALA A 124 -12.81 30.46 5.47
C ALA A 124 -13.77 30.24 4.27
N ALA A 125 -13.96 29.00 3.80
CA ALA A 125 -14.81 28.71 2.64
C ALA A 125 -16.27 29.13 2.91
N PRO A 126 -16.89 29.94 2.02
CA PRO A 126 -18.24 30.44 2.23
C PRO A 126 -19.34 29.39 1.96
N GLY A 127 -19.02 28.25 1.36
CA GLY A 127 -20.01 27.23 1.01
C GLY A 127 -19.41 25.99 0.35
N TYR A 128 -20.29 25.18 -0.23
CA TYR A 128 -19.97 23.86 -0.78
C TYR A 128 -18.90 23.89 -1.89
N VAL A 129 -19.08 24.73 -2.93
CA VAL A 129 -18.19 24.75 -4.10
C VAL A 129 -16.75 25.16 -3.74
N PRO A 130 -16.53 26.28 -2.99
CA PRO A 130 -15.18 26.60 -2.51
C PRO A 130 -14.55 25.51 -1.65
N LEU A 131 -15.33 24.84 -0.79
CA LEU A 131 -14.85 23.73 0.02
C LEU A 131 -14.42 22.54 -0.87
N LEU A 132 -15.18 22.23 -1.92
CA LEU A 132 -14.84 21.19 -2.89
C LEU A 132 -13.51 21.51 -3.60
N CYS A 133 -13.29 22.76 -4.03
CA CYS A 133 -12.03 23.20 -4.64
C CYS A 133 -10.85 23.07 -3.66
N VAL A 134 -11.04 23.43 -2.41
CA VAL A 134 -10.02 23.24 -1.35
C VAL A 134 -9.68 21.78 -1.20
N LEU A 135 -10.66 20.88 -1.18
CA LEU A 135 -10.42 19.44 -1.03
C LEU A 135 -9.69 18.82 -2.24
N LEU A 136 -9.85 19.37 -3.45
CA LEU A 136 -9.02 19.00 -4.60
C LEU A 136 -7.53 19.33 -4.35
N VAL A 137 -7.25 20.53 -3.79
CA VAL A 137 -5.88 20.94 -3.44
C VAL A 137 -5.32 20.07 -2.31
N VAL A 138 -6.14 19.76 -1.30
CA VAL A 138 -5.79 18.78 -0.25
C VAL A 138 -5.40 17.44 -0.87
N GLY A 139 -6.16 16.94 -1.83
CA GLY A 139 -5.86 15.73 -2.56
C GLY A 139 -4.51 15.78 -3.30
N ALA A 140 -4.17 16.91 -3.91
CA ALA A 140 -2.88 17.10 -4.57
C ALA A 140 -1.71 16.95 -3.60
N GLY A 141 -1.75 17.61 -2.46
CA GLY A 141 -0.73 17.48 -1.40
C GLY A 141 -0.67 16.07 -0.83
N TYR A 142 -1.81 15.46 -0.55
CA TYR A 142 -1.93 14.10 -0.01
C TYR A 142 -1.33 13.03 -0.94
N SER A 143 -1.34 13.25 -2.26
CA SER A 143 -0.79 12.32 -3.27
C SER A 143 0.67 11.98 -3.03
N THR A 144 1.46 12.84 -2.38
CA THR A 144 2.90 12.63 -2.15
C THR A 144 3.20 11.76 -0.94
N VAL A 145 2.31 11.75 0.05
CA VAL A 145 2.54 11.14 1.38
C VAL A 145 2.56 9.63 1.30
N GLN A 146 1.65 9.04 0.52
CA GLN A 146 1.53 7.58 0.44
C GLN A 146 2.72 6.92 -0.28
N PRO A 147 3.12 7.33 -1.50
CA PRO A 147 4.29 6.74 -2.17
C PRO A 147 5.59 7.12 -1.47
N GLY A 148 5.72 8.38 -0.98
CA GLY A 148 6.93 8.84 -0.30
C GLY A 148 7.22 8.09 1.01
N GLY A 149 6.20 7.92 1.86
CA GLY A 149 6.32 7.12 3.06
C GLY A 149 6.60 5.64 2.77
N SER A 150 6.03 5.07 1.68
CA SER A 150 6.30 3.69 1.26
C SER A 150 7.76 3.52 0.82
N LYS A 151 8.27 4.43 0.01
CA LYS A 151 9.66 4.45 -0.44
C LYS A 151 10.63 4.60 0.73
N SER A 152 10.31 5.51 1.67
CA SER A 152 11.09 5.71 2.89
C SER A 152 11.20 4.44 3.74
N VAL A 153 10.11 3.72 3.97
CA VAL A 153 10.13 2.46 4.74
C VAL A 153 10.84 1.35 3.97
N ALA A 154 10.58 1.24 2.65
CA ALA A 154 11.20 0.21 1.81
C ALA A 154 12.72 0.31 1.77
N SER A 155 13.28 1.52 1.86
CA SER A 155 14.73 1.75 1.85
C SER A 155 15.44 1.37 3.15
N TRP A 156 14.71 1.28 4.29
CA TRP A 156 15.25 0.97 5.60
C TRP A 156 15.04 -0.49 6.04
N PHE A 157 14.16 -1.23 5.39
CA PHE A 157 13.80 -2.61 5.78
C PHE A 157 14.17 -3.63 4.70
N ASP A 158 14.85 -4.68 5.13
CA ASP A 158 15.18 -5.83 4.29
C ASP A 158 13.91 -6.53 3.78
N THR A 159 14.04 -7.28 2.70
CA THR A 159 12.92 -8.01 2.06
C THR A 159 12.16 -8.92 3.03
N SER A 160 12.85 -9.53 4.00
CA SER A 160 12.27 -10.42 5.01
C SER A 160 11.31 -9.73 6.00
N ARG A 161 11.54 -8.44 6.29
CA ARG A 161 10.75 -7.64 7.26
C ARG A 161 9.96 -6.52 6.61
N ARG A 162 10.11 -6.33 5.31
CA ARG A 162 9.45 -5.24 4.55
C ARG A 162 7.94 -5.36 4.58
N GLY A 163 7.39 -6.58 4.48
CA GLY A 163 5.94 -6.81 4.56
C GLY A 163 5.34 -6.34 5.88
N PHE A 164 5.94 -6.72 7.00
CA PHE A 164 5.54 -6.26 8.32
C PHE A 164 5.60 -4.72 8.44
N ALA A 165 6.73 -4.13 8.06
CA ALA A 165 6.93 -2.68 8.14
C ALA A 165 5.91 -1.91 7.29
N MET A 166 5.59 -2.40 6.09
CA MET A 166 4.54 -1.84 5.24
C MET A 166 3.16 -1.99 5.86
N GLY A 167 2.86 -3.12 6.51
CA GLY A 167 1.62 -3.34 7.24
C GLY A 167 1.43 -2.34 8.39
N VAL A 168 2.46 -2.16 9.22
CA VAL A 168 2.46 -1.17 10.32
C VAL A 168 2.27 0.24 9.79
N ARG A 169 3.03 0.62 8.75
CA ARG A 169 2.88 1.93 8.13
C ARG A 169 1.46 2.16 7.60
N GLN A 170 0.87 1.18 6.94
CA GLN A 170 -0.48 1.28 6.38
C GLN A 170 -1.57 1.29 7.46
N ALA A 171 -1.28 0.80 8.68
CA ALA A 171 -2.18 0.95 9.83
C ALA A 171 -2.33 2.42 10.28
N GLY A 172 -1.41 3.30 9.89
CA GLY A 172 -1.54 4.75 10.08
C GLY A 172 -2.82 5.33 9.46
N LEU A 173 -3.30 4.76 8.34
CA LEU A 173 -4.50 5.25 7.66
C LEU A 173 -5.78 5.10 8.53
N PRO A 174 -6.17 3.90 8.96
CA PRO A 174 -7.33 3.74 9.85
C PRO A 174 -7.08 4.33 11.25
N LEU A 175 -5.82 4.43 11.72
CA LEU A 175 -5.51 5.13 12.96
C LEU A 175 -5.84 6.62 12.85
N GLY A 176 -5.40 7.29 11.78
CA GLY A 176 -5.76 8.69 11.50
C GLY A 176 -7.27 8.89 11.40
N ALA A 177 -7.97 7.97 10.71
CA ALA A 177 -9.43 7.99 10.58
C ALA A 177 -10.15 7.81 11.93
N ALA A 178 -9.67 6.90 12.79
CA ALA A 178 -10.21 6.69 14.13
C ALA A 178 -10.08 7.95 15.00
N LEU A 179 -8.88 8.55 15.02
CA LEU A 179 -8.63 9.80 15.74
C LEU A 179 -9.48 10.95 15.20
N ALA A 180 -9.62 11.05 13.88
CA ALA A 180 -10.48 12.05 13.25
C ALA A 180 -11.95 11.86 13.64
N SER A 181 -12.44 10.62 13.59
CA SER A 181 -13.82 10.30 13.98
C SER A 181 -14.13 10.58 15.45
N ALA A 182 -13.11 10.50 16.32
CA ALA A 182 -13.24 10.84 17.72
C ALA A 182 -13.22 12.37 17.97
N VAL A 183 -12.39 13.11 17.22
CA VAL A 183 -12.09 14.53 17.53
C VAL A 183 -12.91 15.49 16.69
N LEU A 184 -13.03 15.24 15.36
CA LEU A 184 -13.62 16.20 14.44
C LEU A 184 -15.11 16.47 14.71
N PRO A 185 -15.96 15.49 15.03
CA PRO A 185 -17.37 15.76 15.37
C PRO A 185 -17.52 16.63 16.61
N LEU A 186 -16.70 16.40 17.64
CA LEU A 186 -16.72 17.19 18.89
C LEU A 186 -16.34 18.65 18.62
N LEU A 187 -15.30 18.87 17.79
CA LEU A 187 -14.91 20.21 17.39
C LEU A 187 -15.99 20.90 16.54
N ALA A 188 -16.60 20.14 15.62
CA ALA A 188 -17.66 20.65 14.76
C ALA A 188 -18.92 21.02 15.55
N GLU A 189 -19.26 20.23 16.57
CA GLU A 189 -20.41 20.51 17.45
C GLU A 189 -20.15 21.74 18.34
N ALA A 190 -18.94 21.88 18.90
CA ALA A 190 -18.60 22.98 19.82
C ALA A 190 -18.32 24.31 19.07
N HIS A 191 -17.69 24.28 17.90
CA HIS A 191 -17.15 25.48 17.23
C HIS A 191 -17.48 25.54 15.73
N GLY A 192 -18.36 24.67 15.23
CA GLY A 192 -18.70 24.53 13.82
C GLY A 192 -17.67 23.75 13.00
N TRP A 193 -18.08 23.25 11.82
CA TRP A 193 -17.25 22.41 10.95
C TRP A 193 -15.93 23.06 10.49
N ARG A 194 -15.87 24.40 10.47
CA ARG A 194 -14.66 25.16 10.12
C ARG A 194 -13.51 24.89 11.08
N SER A 195 -13.79 24.73 12.37
CA SER A 195 -12.79 24.39 13.38
C SER A 195 -12.15 23.01 13.13
N ALA A 196 -12.92 22.07 12.59
CA ALA A 196 -12.42 20.76 12.19
C ALA A 196 -11.38 20.84 11.04
N LEU A 197 -11.55 21.77 10.09
CA LEU A 197 -10.55 22.01 9.04
C LEU A 197 -9.26 22.59 9.62
N VAL A 198 -9.37 23.57 10.52
CA VAL A 198 -8.20 24.16 11.20
C VAL A 198 -7.43 23.08 11.97
N ALA A 199 -8.13 22.24 12.73
CA ALA A 199 -7.52 21.12 13.45
C ALA A 199 -6.85 20.11 12.50
N GLY A 200 -7.51 19.76 11.40
CA GLY A 200 -6.95 18.91 10.35
C GLY A 200 -5.68 19.51 9.73
N GLY A 201 -5.68 20.81 9.46
CA GLY A 201 -4.51 21.55 8.96
C GLY A 201 -3.35 21.54 9.95
N PHE A 202 -3.62 21.76 11.23
CA PHE A 202 -2.61 21.72 12.28
C PHE A 202 -1.99 20.33 12.41
N VAL A 203 -2.80 19.26 12.41
CA VAL A 203 -2.33 17.87 12.48
C VAL A 203 -1.48 17.53 11.23
N ALA A 204 -1.89 17.96 10.04
CA ALA A 204 -1.11 17.75 8.82
C ALA A 204 0.24 18.49 8.88
N LEU A 205 0.27 19.73 9.40
CA LEU A 205 1.49 20.51 9.59
C LEU A 205 2.45 19.84 10.59
N LEU A 206 1.92 19.29 11.67
CA LEU A 206 2.69 18.52 12.64
C LEU A 206 3.32 17.27 11.97
N GLY A 207 2.53 16.54 11.16
CA GLY A 207 3.03 15.42 10.36
C GLY A 207 4.13 15.82 9.40
N ALA A 208 3.99 16.97 8.71
CA ALA A 208 5.01 17.52 7.84
C ALA A 208 6.31 17.83 8.60
N GLY A 209 6.21 18.52 9.73
CA GLY A 209 7.35 18.87 10.59
C GLY A 209 8.10 17.64 11.10
N VAL A 210 7.37 16.66 11.63
CA VAL A 210 7.94 15.39 12.11
C VAL A 210 8.67 14.64 10.99
N PHE A 211 8.10 14.61 9.78
CA PHE A 211 8.76 13.95 8.66
C PHE A 211 9.99 14.72 8.18
N MET A 212 9.89 16.04 8.04
CA MET A 212 11.00 16.87 7.57
C MET A 212 12.18 16.90 8.55
N VAL A 213 11.92 16.87 9.84
CA VAL A 213 12.98 16.89 10.86
C VAL A 213 13.52 15.48 11.10
N GLY A 214 12.63 14.51 11.22
CA GLY A 214 12.97 13.16 11.67
C GLY A 214 13.37 12.18 10.57
N TYR A 215 13.00 12.39 9.29
CA TYR A 215 13.39 11.45 8.25
C TYR A 215 14.84 11.66 7.79
N ARG A 216 15.62 10.59 7.79
CA ARG A 216 16.97 10.52 7.21
C ARG A 216 17.04 9.40 6.18
N ARG A 217 17.89 9.58 5.17
CA ARG A 217 18.17 8.50 4.21
C ARG A 217 19.01 7.40 4.87
N PRO A 218 18.81 6.13 4.47
CA PRO A 218 19.65 5.05 4.97
C PRO A 218 21.11 5.28 4.58
N PRO A 219 22.09 4.90 5.44
CA PRO A 219 23.49 4.88 5.08
C PRO A 219 23.72 4.00 3.85
N SER A 220 24.67 4.38 2.98
CA SER A 220 24.99 3.65 1.74
C SER A 220 25.34 2.17 1.94
N ALA A 221 25.79 1.81 3.15
CA ALA A 221 26.07 0.42 3.54
C ALA A 221 24.83 -0.48 3.66
N LEU A 222 23.63 0.10 3.85
CA LEU A 222 22.35 -0.63 3.89
C LEU A 222 21.62 -0.62 2.53
N SER A 223 22.00 0.30 1.67
CA SER A 223 21.63 0.26 0.26
C SER A 223 22.52 -0.80 -0.36
N GLY A 224 21.97 -1.96 -0.74
CA GLY A 224 22.70 -2.95 -1.55
C GLY A 224 23.38 -2.21 -2.71
N PRO A 225 24.49 -2.73 -3.25
CA PRO A 225 25.19 -2.03 -4.32
C PRO A 225 24.15 -1.58 -5.34
N PRO A 226 24.22 -0.33 -5.83
CA PRO A 226 23.42 0.03 -6.98
C PRO A 226 23.63 -1.09 -7.98
N VAL A 227 22.58 -1.53 -8.67
CA VAL A 227 22.76 -2.41 -9.83
C VAL A 227 23.61 -1.58 -10.79
N SER A 228 24.90 -1.57 -10.49
CA SER A 228 25.93 -0.98 -11.34
C SER A 228 25.80 -1.78 -12.62
N SER A 229 25.59 -1.09 -13.69
CA SER A 229 26.06 -1.54 -14.98
C SER A 229 27.57 -1.77 -14.84
N THR A 230 27.95 -2.90 -14.23
CA THR A 230 29.32 -3.38 -14.23
C THR A 230 29.60 -3.64 -15.71
N ALA A 231 30.51 -2.86 -16.26
CA ALA A 231 31.11 -3.18 -17.55
C ALA A 231 31.52 -4.67 -17.49
N PRO A 232 31.20 -5.48 -18.50
CA PRO A 232 31.52 -6.89 -18.49
C PRO A 232 33.02 -7.06 -18.31
N ASP A 233 33.40 -7.91 -17.36
CA ASP A 233 34.78 -8.37 -17.21
C ASP A 233 35.15 -9.10 -18.53
N PRO A 234 36.19 -8.67 -19.27
CA PRO A 234 36.55 -9.25 -20.56
C PRO A 234 36.99 -10.73 -20.49
N SER A 235 37.10 -11.31 -19.30
CA SER A 235 37.54 -12.69 -19.09
C SER A 235 36.41 -13.71 -18.81
N ALA A 236 35.14 -13.28 -18.71
CA ALA A 236 34.01 -14.18 -18.50
C ALA A 236 33.51 -14.74 -19.83
N ALA A 237 33.38 -16.06 -19.90
CA ALA A 237 32.87 -16.81 -21.06
C ALA A 237 31.47 -16.33 -21.52
N PRO A 238 31.10 -16.49 -22.81
CA PRO A 238 29.91 -15.89 -23.37
C PRO A 238 28.64 -16.52 -22.83
N SER A 239 27.99 -15.82 -21.92
CA SER A 239 26.64 -16.13 -21.44
C SER A 239 25.68 -15.04 -21.92
N ALA A 240 24.71 -15.45 -22.74
CA ALA A 240 23.52 -14.78 -23.24
C ALA A 240 23.71 -13.38 -23.87
N PRO A 241 23.12 -13.12 -25.03
CA PRO A 241 23.26 -11.83 -25.70
C PRO A 241 22.69 -10.70 -24.84
N ALA A 242 23.53 -9.67 -24.63
CA ALA A 242 23.11 -8.43 -24.00
C ALA A 242 21.95 -7.80 -24.79
N PRO A 243 20.93 -7.23 -24.14
CA PRO A 243 19.89 -6.51 -24.85
C PRO A 243 20.51 -5.34 -25.62
N PRO A 244 20.08 -5.07 -26.86
CA PRO A 244 20.66 -4.05 -27.71
C PRO A 244 20.55 -2.67 -27.05
N LEU A 245 21.69 -2.02 -26.86
CA LEU A 245 21.80 -0.61 -26.47
C LEU A 245 21.22 0.23 -27.61
N GLY A 246 20.02 0.77 -27.43
CA GLY A 246 19.46 1.71 -28.40
C GLY A 246 17.98 1.58 -28.70
N GLU A 247 17.21 0.80 -27.96
CA GLU A 247 15.75 0.86 -28.16
C GLU A 247 15.21 2.20 -27.63
N MET A 248 14.84 3.07 -28.57
CA MET A 248 14.01 4.24 -28.28
C MET A 248 12.80 3.79 -27.47
N PRO A 249 12.41 4.54 -26.45
CA PRO A 249 11.27 4.17 -25.63
C PRO A 249 10.05 3.94 -26.52
N ALA A 250 9.51 2.72 -26.50
CA ALA A 250 8.39 2.32 -27.35
C ALA A 250 7.29 3.40 -27.34
N PRO A 251 6.67 3.71 -28.50
CA PRO A 251 5.67 4.77 -28.61
C PRO A 251 4.56 4.59 -27.59
N LEU A 252 3.97 5.69 -27.13
CA LEU A 252 2.94 5.71 -26.09
C LEU A 252 1.79 4.74 -26.40
N SER A 253 1.43 4.56 -27.67
CA SER A 253 0.42 3.62 -28.15
C SER A 253 0.77 2.16 -27.84
N THR A 254 2.01 1.77 -28.04
CA THR A 254 2.50 0.41 -27.77
C THR A 254 2.54 0.13 -26.27
N ARG A 255 2.91 1.13 -25.47
CA ARG A 255 2.88 1.06 -24.00
C ARG A 255 1.44 0.95 -23.50
N LEU A 256 0.50 1.71 -24.07
CA LEU A 256 -0.91 1.67 -23.74
C LEU A 256 -1.54 0.32 -24.14
N ALA A 257 -1.23 -0.20 -25.32
CA ALA A 257 -1.69 -1.51 -25.77
C ALA A 257 -1.18 -2.65 -24.87
N ALA A 258 0.09 -2.60 -24.45
CA ALA A 258 0.66 -3.55 -23.49
C ALA A 258 -0.02 -3.45 -22.11
N ARG A 259 -0.37 -2.25 -21.67
CA ARG A 259 -1.14 -2.00 -20.45
C ARG A 259 -2.55 -2.59 -20.51
N LEU A 260 -3.24 -2.39 -21.63
CA LEU A 260 -4.59 -2.92 -21.84
C LEU A 260 -4.59 -4.45 -21.93
N ARG A 261 -3.55 -5.07 -22.55
CA ARG A 261 -3.40 -6.53 -22.55
C ARG A 261 -3.20 -7.10 -21.14
N LEU A 262 -2.42 -6.43 -20.29
CA LEU A 262 -2.24 -6.86 -18.89
C LEU A 262 -3.54 -6.77 -18.08
N LEU A 263 -4.35 -5.72 -18.29
CA LEU A 263 -5.67 -5.59 -17.67
C LEU A 263 -6.62 -6.74 -18.02
N ARG A 264 -6.47 -7.32 -19.23
CA ARG A 264 -7.28 -8.46 -19.68
C ARG A 264 -6.75 -9.81 -19.23
N ALA A 265 -5.57 -9.86 -18.60
CA ALA A 265 -5.05 -11.12 -18.03
C ALA A 265 -5.98 -11.61 -16.91
N PRO A 266 -6.41 -12.88 -16.89
CA PRO A 266 -7.36 -13.39 -15.91
C PRO A 266 -6.93 -13.16 -14.45
N SER A 267 -5.64 -13.27 -14.17
CA SER A 267 -5.07 -12.97 -12.85
C SER A 267 -5.23 -11.49 -12.47
N MET A 268 -5.07 -10.58 -13.44
CA MET A 268 -5.21 -9.14 -13.19
C MET A 268 -6.67 -8.75 -12.96
N VAL A 269 -7.58 -9.34 -13.71
CA VAL A 269 -9.04 -9.12 -13.51
C VAL A 269 -9.45 -9.52 -12.10
N THR A 270 -9.01 -10.69 -11.61
CA THR A 270 -9.34 -11.15 -10.25
C THR A 270 -8.75 -10.25 -9.16
N ILE A 271 -7.52 -9.78 -9.36
CA ILE A 271 -6.85 -8.84 -8.45
C ILE A 271 -7.60 -7.51 -8.39
N VAL A 272 -7.90 -6.91 -9.54
CA VAL A 272 -8.61 -5.62 -9.60
C VAL A 272 -10.02 -5.76 -9.04
N LEU A 273 -10.75 -6.81 -9.38
CA LEU A 273 -12.13 -7.03 -8.94
C LEU A 273 -12.19 -7.22 -7.41
N SER A 274 -11.29 -8.00 -6.82
CA SER A 274 -11.20 -8.16 -5.36
C SER A 274 -10.82 -6.85 -4.67
N GLY A 275 -9.86 -6.10 -5.22
CA GLY A 275 -9.44 -4.80 -4.70
C GLY A 275 -10.57 -3.77 -4.74
N VAL A 276 -11.22 -3.61 -5.91
CA VAL A 276 -12.34 -2.68 -6.11
C VAL A 276 -13.50 -3.00 -5.16
N SER A 277 -13.86 -4.27 -5.01
CA SER A 277 -14.97 -4.66 -4.13
C SER A 277 -14.67 -4.34 -2.66
N LEU A 278 -13.50 -4.71 -2.17
CA LEU A 278 -13.11 -4.50 -0.76
C LEU A 278 -12.87 -3.03 -0.43
N ILE A 279 -12.29 -2.25 -1.35
CA ILE A 279 -12.11 -0.81 -1.14
C ILE A 279 -13.46 -0.08 -1.12
N SER A 280 -14.42 -0.53 -1.92
CA SER A 280 -15.78 0.02 -1.91
C SER A 280 -16.48 -0.20 -0.57
N VAL A 281 -16.35 -1.41 0.01
CA VAL A 281 -16.84 -1.71 1.36
C VAL A 281 -16.15 -0.83 2.41
N GLN A 282 -14.82 -0.68 2.31
CA GLN A 282 -14.06 0.17 3.23
C GLN A 282 -14.58 1.61 3.25
N TYR A 283 -14.81 2.20 2.08
CA TYR A 283 -15.33 3.57 2.00
C TYR A 283 -16.79 3.66 2.42
N ALA A 284 -17.61 2.64 2.12
CA ALA A 284 -18.98 2.58 2.62
C ALA A 284 -19.03 2.57 4.16
N VAL A 285 -18.17 1.78 4.81
CA VAL A 285 -18.06 1.78 6.28
C VAL A 285 -17.64 3.17 6.78
N GLY A 286 -16.67 3.82 6.15
CA GLY A 286 -16.21 5.16 6.55
C GLY A 286 -17.28 6.24 6.44
N VAL A 287 -18.12 6.20 5.40
CA VAL A 287 -19.09 7.27 5.10
C VAL A 287 -20.47 6.98 5.69
N LEU A 288 -20.94 5.72 5.60
CA LEU A 288 -22.32 5.39 5.89
C LEU A 288 -22.56 4.87 7.32
N THR A 289 -21.53 4.52 8.08
CA THR A 289 -21.70 3.96 9.44
C THR A 289 -22.54 4.87 10.34
N VAL A 290 -22.17 6.15 10.41
CA VAL A 290 -22.85 7.10 11.29
C VAL A 290 -24.30 7.34 10.84
N LEU A 291 -24.50 7.51 9.52
CA LEU A 291 -25.84 7.71 8.94
C LEU A 291 -26.72 6.47 9.12
N HIS A 292 -26.20 5.28 8.84
CA HIS A 292 -26.94 4.02 8.99
C HIS A 292 -27.36 3.78 10.44
N LEU A 293 -26.47 3.97 11.41
CA LEU A 293 -26.78 3.80 12.82
C LEU A 293 -27.81 4.83 13.31
N HIS A 294 -27.70 6.07 12.87
CA HIS A 294 -28.61 7.12 13.26
C HIS A 294 -30.01 6.93 12.66
N GLU A 295 -30.08 6.70 11.35
CA GLU A 295 -31.35 6.64 10.63
C GLU A 295 -32.04 5.27 10.65
N ALA A 296 -31.28 4.16 10.53
CA ALA A 296 -31.84 2.82 10.43
C ALA A 296 -31.94 2.09 11.78
N ALA A 297 -30.99 2.34 12.69
CA ALA A 297 -30.92 1.68 13.99
C ALA A 297 -31.30 2.60 15.16
N SER A 298 -31.69 3.85 14.89
CA SER A 298 -32.10 4.86 15.90
C SER A 298 -31.06 5.09 17.00
N VAL A 299 -29.78 4.96 16.67
CA VAL A 299 -28.66 5.20 17.58
C VAL A 299 -28.34 6.69 17.62
N GLY A 300 -28.14 7.24 18.82
CA GLY A 300 -27.75 8.64 18.97
C GLY A 300 -26.44 8.94 18.24
N ALA A 301 -26.31 10.15 17.67
CA ALA A 301 -25.18 10.56 16.83
C ALA A 301 -23.82 10.38 17.51
N GLY A 302 -23.71 10.69 18.82
CA GLY A 302 -22.48 10.50 19.60
C GLY A 302 -22.07 9.03 19.71
N THR A 303 -23.03 8.12 19.99
CA THR A 303 -22.77 6.68 20.03
C THR A 303 -22.41 6.15 18.63
N ALA A 304 -23.08 6.61 17.56
CA ALA A 304 -22.77 6.24 16.19
C ALA A 304 -21.34 6.67 15.80
N ALA A 305 -20.91 7.85 16.21
CA ALA A 305 -19.52 8.30 16.03
C ALA A 305 -18.52 7.41 16.78
N LEU A 306 -18.82 7.01 18.03
CA LEU A 306 -17.97 6.09 18.80
C LEU A 306 -17.87 4.70 18.14
N VAL A 307 -18.96 4.19 17.54
CA VAL A 307 -18.94 2.94 16.77
C VAL A 307 -18.07 3.07 15.53
N LEU A 308 -18.08 4.22 14.86
CA LEU A 308 -17.16 4.46 13.73
C LEU A 308 -15.69 4.48 14.22
N VAL A 309 -15.40 5.10 15.36
CA VAL A 309 -14.06 5.03 16.00
C VAL A 309 -13.67 3.58 16.29
N ALA A 310 -14.58 2.79 16.86
CA ALA A 310 -14.32 1.38 17.14
C ALA A 310 -14.10 0.56 15.85
N ALA A 311 -14.87 0.82 14.80
CA ALA A 311 -14.71 0.18 13.49
C ALA A 311 -13.35 0.52 12.86
N GLN A 312 -12.90 1.78 12.93
CA GLN A 312 -11.58 2.20 12.45
C GLN A 312 -10.45 1.58 13.30
N GLY A 313 -10.61 1.55 14.63
CA GLY A 313 -9.68 0.88 15.54
C GLY A 313 -9.58 -0.62 15.28
N ALA A 314 -10.71 -1.30 15.06
CA ALA A 314 -10.74 -2.69 14.61
C ALA A 314 -10.03 -2.86 13.25
N GLY A 315 -10.14 -1.88 12.36
CA GLY A 315 -9.41 -1.83 11.09
C GLY A 315 -7.89 -1.78 11.27
N VAL A 316 -7.39 -1.01 12.26
CA VAL A 316 -5.95 -1.01 12.63
C VAL A 316 -5.51 -2.41 13.05
N ALA A 317 -6.25 -3.03 13.96
CA ALA A 317 -5.97 -4.39 14.42
C ALA A 317 -6.05 -5.40 13.27
N GLY A 318 -7.06 -5.28 12.40
CA GLY A 318 -7.26 -6.11 11.22
C GLY A 318 -6.08 -6.05 10.24
N ARG A 319 -5.54 -4.87 9.97
CA ARG A 319 -4.37 -4.68 9.08
C ARG A 319 -3.14 -5.45 9.57
N VAL A 320 -2.90 -5.43 10.87
CA VAL A 320 -1.76 -6.15 11.45
C VAL A 320 -2.05 -7.65 11.55
N ALA A 321 -3.19 -8.03 12.13
CA ALA A 321 -3.54 -9.43 12.38
C ALA A 321 -3.67 -10.24 11.06
N LEU A 322 -4.36 -9.69 10.04
CA LEU A 322 -4.55 -10.37 8.77
C LEU A 322 -3.28 -10.40 7.93
N ALA A 323 -2.38 -9.42 8.05
CA ALA A 323 -1.06 -9.48 7.42
C ALA A 323 -0.22 -10.63 8.03
N VAL A 324 -0.14 -10.71 9.36
CA VAL A 324 0.56 -11.80 10.06
C VAL A 324 -0.06 -13.17 9.73
N ARG A 325 -1.40 -13.25 9.72
CA ARG A 325 -2.11 -14.47 9.31
C ARG A 325 -1.77 -14.87 7.88
N SER A 326 -1.73 -13.91 6.96
CA SER A 326 -1.42 -14.11 5.55
C SER A 326 -0.02 -14.71 5.35
N ASP A 327 0.96 -14.25 6.13
CA ASP A 327 2.33 -14.75 6.07
C ASP A 327 2.47 -16.18 6.62
N ARG A 328 1.60 -16.58 7.56
CA ARG A 328 1.61 -17.92 8.20
C ARG A 328 0.63 -18.91 7.57
N SER A 329 -0.26 -18.46 6.72
CA SER A 329 -1.36 -19.31 6.19
C SER A 329 -0.89 -20.24 5.10
N ARG A 330 -1.24 -21.54 5.23
CA ARG A 330 -1.06 -22.55 4.16
C ARG A 330 -1.90 -22.25 2.90
N SER A 331 -3.02 -21.53 3.05
CA SER A 331 -3.87 -21.12 1.92
C SER A 331 -3.27 -19.96 1.11
N GLY A 332 -2.11 -19.46 1.50
CA GLY A 332 -1.46 -18.33 0.86
C GLY A 332 -2.20 -17.00 1.07
N ARG A 333 -1.73 -15.99 0.38
CA ARG A 333 -2.26 -14.61 0.49
C ARG A 333 -3.66 -14.48 -0.09
N HIS A 334 -3.94 -15.19 -1.20
CA HIS A 334 -5.26 -15.25 -1.80
C HIS A 334 -6.34 -15.76 -0.82
N GLY A 335 -6.03 -16.81 -0.04
CA GLY A 335 -6.98 -17.36 0.95
C GLY A 335 -7.36 -16.35 2.04
N THR A 336 -6.43 -15.48 2.46
CA THR A 336 -6.74 -14.42 3.43
C THR A 336 -7.61 -13.31 2.82
N VAL A 337 -7.37 -12.94 1.56
CA VAL A 337 -8.22 -11.98 0.84
C VAL A 337 -9.64 -12.55 0.68
N ALA A 338 -9.78 -13.81 0.27
CA ALA A 338 -11.07 -14.49 0.16
C ALA A 338 -11.81 -14.56 1.50
N LEU A 339 -11.10 -14.83 2.61
CA LEU A 339 -11.66 -14.76 3.96
C LEU A 339 -12.25 -13.36 4.27
N CYS A 340 -11.52 -12.30 3.94
CA CYS A 340 -12.02 -10.93 4.12
C CYS A 340 -13.31 -10.71 3.31
N MET A 341 -13.33 -11.16 2.04
CA MET A 341 -14.52 -11.02 1.19
C MET A 341 -15.74 -11.76 1.76
N VAL A 342 -15.55 -13.01 2.23
CA VAL A 342 -16.62 -13.77 2.90
C VAL A 342 -17.12 -13.05 4.15
N ALA A 343 -16.20 -12.59 4.99
CA ALA A 343 -16.53 -11.93 6.25
C ALA A 343 -17.29 -10.61 6.03
N VAL A 344 -16.92 -9.80 5.04
CA VAL A 344 -17.63 -8.54 4.76
C VAL A 344 -18.99 -8.80 4.11
N VAL A 345 -19.13 -9.80 3.24
CA VAL A 345 -20.44 -10.20 2.68
C VAL A 345 -21.37 -10.65 3.81
N ALA A 346 -20.90 -11.51 4.73
CA ALA A 346 -21.70 -11.96 5.87
C ALA A 346 -22.18 -10.78 6.73
N GLY A 347 -21.30 -9.84 7.06
CA GLY A 347 -21.68 -8.65 7.81
C GLY A 347 -22.70 -7.77 7.10
N MET A 348 -22.50 -7.52 5.79
CA MET A 348 -23.45 -6.72 5.00
C MET A 348 -24.84 -7.40 4.87
N VAL A 349 -24.85 -8.73 4.70
CA VAL A 349 -26.12 -9.50 4.67
C VAL A 349 -26.86 -9.35 6.00
N VAL A 350 -26.18 -9.40 7.14
CA VAL A 350 -26.83 -9.17 8.45
C VAL A 350 -27.43 -7.78 8.52
N LEU A 351 -26.72 -6.73 8.03
CA LEU A 351 -27.28 -5.36 8.01
C LEU A 351 -28.53 -5.21 7.11
N MET A 352 -28.71 -6.08 6.13
CA MET A 352 -29.89 -6.09 5.26
C MET A 352 -31.11 -6.75 5.91
N THR A 353 -30.91 -7.56 6.94
CA THR A 353 -32.00 -8.26 7.64
C THR A 353 -32.63 -7.37 8.73
N PRO A 354 -33.80 -7.73 9.29
CA PRO A 354 -34.35 -7.04 10.46
C PRO A 354 -33.42 -6.99 11.65
N LEU A 355 -32.46 -7.92 11.77
CA LEU A 355 -31.43 -7.93 12.81
C LEU A 355 -30.52 -6.71 12.73
N GLY A 356 -30.27 -6.17 11.53
CA GLY A 356 -29.49 -4.94 11.31
C GLY A 356 -30.15 -3.66 11.84
N ARG A 357 -31.44 -3.73 12.22
CA ARG A 357 -32.14 -2.64 12.92
C ARG A 357 -31.94 -2.67 14.43
N ASN A 358 -31.47 -3.79 14.98
CA ASN A 358 -31.13 -3.86 16.40
C ASN A 358 -29.85 -3.04 16.66
N PRO A 359 -29.88 -2.01 17.53
CA PRO A 359 -28.75 -1.12 17.77
C PRO A 359 -27.45 -1.84 18.13
N ALA A 360 -27.54 -2.79 19.08
CA ALA A 360 -26.34 -3.50 19.56
C ALA A 360 -25.72 -4.38 18.46
N LEU A 361 -26.58 -5.08 17.69
CA LEU A 361 -26.11 -5.94 16.60
C LEU A 361 -25.53 -5.13 15.44
N ALA A 362 -26.20 -4.04 15.03
CA ALA A 362 -25.69 -3.14 14.00
C ALA A 362 -24.32 -2.55 14.36
N CYS A 363 -24.16 -2.10 15.63
CA CYS A 363 -22.86 -1.63 16.14
C CYS A 363 -21.79 -2.73 16.04
N GLY A 364 -22.07 -3.93 16.51
CA GLY A 364 -21.13 -5.06 16.45
C GLY A 364 -20.74 -5.45 15.02
N VAL A 365 -21.73 -5.49 14.10
CA VAL A 365 -21.49 -5.81 12.68
C VAL A 365 -20.67 -4.73 11.99
N LEU A 366 -20.89 -3.46 12.27
CA LEU A 366 -20.09 -2.37 11.70
C LEU A 366 -18.64 -2.38 12.20
N VAL A 367 -18.41 -2.75 13.46
CA VAL A 367 -17.04 -3.00 13.97
C VAL A 367 -16.41 -4.21 13.29
N TRP A 368 -17.17 -5.30 13.07
CA TRP A 368 -16.74 -6.46 12.29
C TRP A 368 -16.36 -6.09 10.86
N LEU A 369 -17.21 -5.29 10.19
CA LEU A 369 -16.91 -4.75 8.85
C LEU A 369 -15.67 -3.86 8.87
N GLY A 370 -15.45 -3.12 9.96
CA GLY A 370 -14.22 -2.37 10.18
C GLY A 370 -12.98 -3.27 10.18
N PHE A 371 -12.98 -4.37 10.94
CA PHE A 371 -11.85 -5.28 11.05
C PHE A 371 -11.49 -5.91 9.68
N PHE A 372 -12.45 -6.52 8.98
CA PHE A 372 -12.19 -7.20 7.71
C PHE A 372 -12.14 -6.25 6.51
N GLY A 373 -12.97 -5.20 6.52
CA GLY A 373 -13.07 -4.22 5.45
C GLY A 373 -11.88 -3.24 5.36
N TYR A 374 -11.05 -3.11 6.40
CA TYR A 374 -9.77 -2.38 6.35
C TYR A 374 -8.57 -3.33 6.34
N GLY A 375 -8.69 -4.51 6.95
CA GLY A 375 -7.59 -5.46 7.15
C GLY A 375 -7.10 -6.18 5.89
N TRP A 376 -7.88 -6.21 4.83
CA TRP A 376 -7.60 -6.91 3.58
C TRP A 376 -6.38 -6.38 2.81
N TYR A 377 -6.03 -5.10 2.98
CA TYR A 377 -5.11 -4.38 2.10
C TYR A 377 -3.69 -4.97 2.07
N GLY A 378 -3.12 -5.30 3.25
CA GLY A 378 -1.80 -5.90 3.34
C GLY A 378 -1.68 -7.24 2.58
N PRO A 379 -2.53 -8.24 2.89
CA PRO A 379 -2.59 -9.50 2.16
C PRO A 379 -2.82 -9.33 0.66
N TRP A 380 -3.67 -8.36 0.25
CA TRP A 380 -3.95 -8.09 -1.15
C TRP A 380 -2.75 -7.51 -1.89
N VAL A 381 -2.06 -6.51 -1.33
CA VAL A 381 -0.84 -5.94 -1.94
C VAL A 381 0.22 -7.04 -2.13
N ALA A 382 0.39 -7.90 -1.13
CA ALA A 382 1.31 -9.01 -1.21
C ALA A 382 0.90 -10.03 -2.29
N HIS A 383 -0.41 -10.32 -2.41
CA HIS A 383 -0.93 -11.18 -3.49
C HIS A 383 -0.68 -10.58 -4.87
N VAL A 384 -0.88 -9.27 -5.05
CA VAL A 384 -0.57 -8.56 -6.30
C VAL A 384 0.91 -8.69 -6.67
N THR A 385 1.80 -8.48 -5.69
CA THR A 385 3.26 -8.54 -5.94
C THR A 385 3.74 -9.94 -6.30
N GLU A 386 3.18 -10.98 -5.67
CA GLU A 386 3.49 -12.39 -5.98
C GLU A 386 2.91 -12.87 -7.32
N SER A 387 1.78 -12.30 -7.74
CA SER A 387 1.13 -12.62 -9.02
C SER A 387 1.70 -11.85 -10.22
N ALA A 388 2.60 -10.90 -9.95
CA ALA A 388 3.18 -10.05 -10.99
C ALA A 388 4.19 -10.81 -11.85
N PRO A 389 4.21 -10.60 -13.18
CA PRO A 389 5.27 -11.14 -14.03
C PRO A 389 6.66 -10.63 -13.59
N ALA A 390 7.69 -11.48 -13.78
CA ALA A 390 9.07 -11.13 -13.43
C ALA A 390 9.48 -9.78 -14.06
N GLY A 391 10.07 -8.89 -13.25
CA GLY A 391 10.49 -7.55 -13.68
C GLY A 391 9.37 -6.52 -13.87
N ARG A 392 8.08 -6.86 -13.62
CA ARG A 392 6.94 -5.95 -13.81
C ARG A 392 6.10 -5.73 -12.55
N THR A 393 6.63 -6.06 -11.39
CA THR A 393 5.90 -5.97 -10.11
C THR A 393 5.40 -4.56 -9.82
N GLY A 394 6.22 -3.53 -10.03
CA GLY A 394 5.82 -2.14 -9.81
C GLY A 394 4.68 -1.70 -10.73
N PHE A 395 4.75 -2.08 -12.01
CA PHE A 395 3.70 -1.77 -12.98
C PHE A 395 2.37 -2.46 -12.63
N THR A 396 2.41 -3.76 -12.28
CA THR A 396 1.24 -4.54 -11.89
C THR A 396 0.57 -3.95 -10.64
N LEU A 397 1.37 -3.59 -9.64
CA LEU A 397 0.88 -2.95 -8.42
C LEU A 397 0.27 -1.58 -8.70
N GLY A 398 0.94 -0.74 -9.51
CA GLY A 398 0.42 0.56 -9.91
C GLY A 398 -0.92 0.46 -10.63
N LEU A 399 -1.07 -0.51 -11.53
CA LEU A 399 -2.31 -0.74 -12.28
C LEU A 399 -3.45 -1.20 -11.36
N ALA A 400 -3.17 -2.13 -10.44
CA ALA A 400 -4.13 -2.60 -9.46
C ALA A 400 -4.57 -1.49 -8.50
N MET A 401 -3.63 -0.65 -8.04
CA MET A 401 -3.92 0.51 -7.19
C MET A 401 -4.72 1.58 -7.93
N SER A 402 -4.48 1.79 -9.23
CA SER A 402 -5.29 2.71 -10.05
C SER A 402 -6.74 2.26 -10.15
N GLY A 403 -6.99 0.94 -10.28
CA GLY A 403 -8.35 0.39 -10.22
C GLY A 403 -9.03 0.69 -8.89
N ASN A 404 -8.33 0.50 -7.77
CA ASN A 404 -8.84 0.85 -6.45
C ASN A 404 -9.11 2.36 -6.32
N GLN A 405 -8.23 3.20 -6.89
CA GLN A 405 -8.41 4.66 -6.83
C GLN A 405 -9.65 5.13 -7.57
N VAL A 406 -10.00 4.50 -8.71
CA VAL A 406 -11.25 4.77 -9.40
C VAL A 406 -12.45 4.45 -8.50
N ALA A 407 -12.43 3.32 -7.80
CA ALA A 407 -13.49 2.97 -6.85
C ALA A 407 -13.56 3.95 -5.67
N ILE A 408 -12.44 4.38 -5.12
CA ILE A 408 -12.36 5.39 -4.05
C ILE A 408 -13.06 6.69 -4.43
N VAL A 409 -12.90 7.11 -5.69
CA VAL A 409 -13.50 8.36 -6.20
C VAL A 409 -14.99 8.18 -6.50
N LEU A 410 -15.38 7.06 -7.11
CA LEU A 410 -16.74 6.89 -7.61
C LEU A 410 -17.72 6.35 -6.56
N MET A 411 -17.26 5.50 -5.64
CA MET A 411 -18.17 4.81 -4.72
C MET A 411 -18.86 5.72 -3.71
N PRO A 412 -18.18 6.67 -3.03
CA PRO A 412 -18.87 7.52 -2.06
C PRO A 412 -20.07 8.30 -2.64
N PRO A 413 -19.95 9.04 -3.76
CA PRO A 413 -21.10 9.74 -4.34
C PRO A 413 -22.14 8.77 -4.93
N ALA A 414 -21.71 7.64 -5.52
CA ALA A 414 -22.64 6.66 -6.08
C ALA A 414 -23.49 5.99 -5.00
N LEU A 415 -22.91 5.61 -3.86
CA LEU A 415 -23.61 5.02 -2.74
C LEU A 415 -24.52 6.04 -2.04
N GLY A 416 -24.06 7.30 -1.93
CA GLY A 416 -24.87 8.39 -1.44
C GLY A 416 -26.09 8.64 -2.33
N LEU A 417 -25.89 8.74 -3.65
CA LEU A 417 -26.97 8.91 -4.62
C LEU A 417 -27.97 7.72 -4.57
N LEU A 418 -27.46 6.50 -4.49
CA LEU A 418 -28.31 5.31 -4.35
C LEU A 418 -29.15 5.36 -3.07
N ARG A 419 -28.57 5.83 -1.96
CA ARG A 419 -29.30 6.06 -0.70
C ARG A 419 -30.36 7.16 -0.87
N ASP A 420 -30.04 8.28 -1.50
CA ASP A 420 -30.97 9.41 -1.71
C ASP A 420 -32.15 8.99 -2.60
N LEU A 421 -31.90 8.24 -3.69
CA LEU A 421 -32.93 7.79 -4.62
C LEU A 421 -33.84 6.69 -4.05
N THR A 422 -33.28 5.77 -3.24
CA THR A 422 -34.04 4.60 -2.75
C THR A 422 -34.58 4.77 -1.35
N GLY A 423 -34.12 5.77 -0.61
CA GLY A 423 -34.46 5.95 0.80
C GLY A 423 -34.00 4.78 1.70
N SER A 424 -33.16 3.86 1.20
CA SER A 424 -32.88 2.59 1.88
C SER A 424 -31.40 2.23 1.93
N PHE A 425 -30.88 1.95 3.12
CA PHE A 425 -29.55 1.37 3.29
C PHE A 425 -29.47 -0.10 2.86
N THR A 426 -30.58 -0.83 2.88
CA THR A 426 -30.64 -2.23 2.45
C THR A 426 -30.20 -2.39 0.99
N VAL A 427 -30.60 -1.46 0.12
CA VAL A 427 -30.21 -1.49 -1.30
C VAL A 427 -28.72 -1.21 -1.45
N VAL A 428 -28.17 -0.28 -0.66
CA VAL A 428 -26.75 0.05 -0.68
C VAL A 428 -25.89 -1.13 -0.23
N TRP A 429 -26.22 -1.74 0.93
CA TRP A 429 -25.52 -2.93 1.42
C TRP A 429 -25.71 -4.14 0.49
N GLY A 430 -26.88 -4.26 -0.15
CA GLY A 430 -27.19 -5.30 -1.13
C GLY A 430 -26.32 -5.21 -2.37
N LEU A 431 -26.17 -4.01 -2.94
CA LEU A 431 -25.28 -3.79 -4.10
C LEU A 431 -23.83 -4.14 -3.78
N LEU A 432 -23.33 -3.70 -2.64
CA LEU A 432 -21.96 -3.98 -2.20
C LEU A 432 -21.76 -5.47 -1.91
N SER A 433 -22.74 -6.14 -1.29
CA SER A 433 -22.73 -7.59 -1.08
C SER A 433 -22.68 -8.33 -2.41
N ALA A 434 -23.50 -7.96 -3.38
CA ALA A 434 -23.52 -8.59 -4.70
C ALA A 434 -22.20 -8.39 -5.44
N LEU A 435 -21.66 -7.16 -5.45
CA LEU A 435 -20.36 -6.85 -6.05
C LEU A 435 -19.25 -7.72 -5.43
N THR A 436 -19.19 -7.80 -4.09
CA THR A 436 -18.17 -8.56 -3.38
C THR A 436 -18.35 -10.06 -3.56
N ALA A 437 -19.60 -10.57 -3.56
CA ALA A 437 -19.89 -11.98 -3.80
C ALA A 437 -19.52 -12.41 -5.23
N VAL A 438 -19.82 -11.59 -6.24
CA VAL A 438 -19.39 -11.84 -7.63
C VAL A 438 -17.87 -11.86 -7.71
N ALA A 439 -17.20 -10.87 -7.12
CA ALA A 439 -15.75 -10.82 -7.07
C ALA A 439 -15.16 -12.07 -6.38
N LEU A 440 -15.74 -12.53 -5.28
CA LEU A 440 -15.35 -13.76 -4.56
C LEU A 440 -15.50 -15.00 -5.45
N VAL A 441 -16.63 -15.16 -6.12
CA VAL A 441 -16.88 -16.30 -7.01
C VAL A 441 -15.91 -16.32 -8.17
N VAL A 442 -15.66 -15.16 -8.81
CA VAL A 442 -14.73 -15.06 -9.94
C VAL A 442 -13.30 -15.38 -9.50
N THR A 443 -12.85 -14.81 -8.38
CA THR A 443 -11.48 -15.01 -7.86
C THR A 443 -11.25 -16.46 -7.41
N THR A 444 -12.20 -17.08 -6.71
CA THR A 444 -12.08 -18.47 -6.25
C THR A 444 -12.15 -19.48 -7.41
N ARG A 445 -12.97 -19.23 -8.44
CA ARG A 445 -13.01 -20.07 -9.64
C ARG A 445 -11.71 -19.98 -10.43
N ALA A 446 -11.12 -18.80 -10.55
CA ALA A 446 -9.85 -18.61 -11.23
C ALA A 446 -8.71 -19.33 -10.51
N ASP A 447 -8.63 -19.22 -9.17
CA ASP A 447 -7.63 -19.92 -8.35
C ASP A 447 -7.74 -21.45 -8.47
N ARG A 448 -8.97 -21.99 -8.45
CA ARG A 448 -9.20 -23.43 -8.66
C ARG A 448 -8.75 -23.91 -10.04
N ARG A 449 -8.96 -23.13 -11.10
CA ARG A 449 -8.51 -23.48 -12.47
C ARG A 449 -7.00 -23.53 -12.55
N VAL A 450 -6.29 -22.59 -11.93
CA VAL A 450 -4.82 -22.57 -11.90
C VAL A 450 -4.28 -23.76 -11.12
N ARG A 451 -4.89 -24.13 -10.00
CA ARG A 451 -4.47 -25.31 -9.19
C ARG A 451 -4.85 -26.64 -9.82
N GLY A 452 -5.90 -26.70 -10.60
CA GLY A 452 -6.36 -27.90 -11.31
C GLY A 452 -5.59 -28.18 -12.62
N GLN A 453 -4.91 -27.19 -13.17
CA GLN A 453 -3.90 -27.35 -14.21
C GLN A 453 -2.59 -27.65 -13.47
N GLY A 454 -2.35 -28.93 -13.10
CA GLY A 454 -1.08 -29.41 -12.57
C GLY A 454 0.09 -28.90 -13.41
N PRO A 455 1.35 -28.99 -12.91
CA PRO A 455 2.50 -28.61 -13.71
C PRO A 455 2.39 -29.31 -15.06
N PRO A 456 2.69 -28.63 -16.19
CA PRO A 456 2.65 -29.27 -17.50
C PRO A 456 3.46 -30.55 -17.38
N ASP A 457 2.83 -31.66 -17.75
CA ASP A 457 3.33 -33.02 -17.62
C ASP A 457 4.85 -33.03 -17.73
N GLY A 458 5.48 -33.51 -16.67
CA GLY A 458 6.92 -33.62 -16.61
C GLY A 458 7.39 -34.36 -17.83
N GLY A 459 7.96 -33.63 -18.78
CA GLY A 459 8.84 -34.24 -19.72
C GLY A 459 9.82 -35.06 -18.90
N VAL A 460 9.68 -36.37 -18.94
CA VAL A 460 10.62 -37.32 -18.38
C VAL A 460 11.99 -36.85 -18.85
N LEU A 461 12.75 -36.23 -17.94
CA LEU A 461 14.17 -36.02 -18.22
C LEU A 461 14.73 -37.41 -18.54
N PRO A 462 15.36 -37.62 -19.71
CA PRO A 462 15.97 -38.90 -20.00
C PRO A 462 16.99 -39.22 -18.90
N ASP A 463 16.81 -40.39 -18.31
CA ASP A 463 17.61 -40.94 -17.23
C ASP A 463 19.11 -40.79 -17.58
N PRO A 464 19.92 -40.05 -16.82
CA PRO A 464 21.35 -39.93 -17.08
C PRO A 464 22.12 -41.25 -16.86
N ALA A 465 21.43 -42.32 -16.42
CA ALA A 465 22.03 -43.68 -16.21
C ALA A 465 22.25 -44.50 -17.50
N GLY A 466 21.85 -43.99 -18.70
CA GLY A 466 22.02 -44.66 -19.98
C GLY A 466 23.35 -44.42 -20.71
N ALA A 467 24.22 -43.54 -20.23
CA ALA A 467 25.53 -43.32 -20.82
C ALA A 467 26.52 -44.43 -20.38
N ARG A 468 26.59 -45.52 -21.16
CA ARG A 468 27.69 -46.49 -21.02
C ARG A 468 29.03 -45.79 -21.22
N PRO A 469 30.04 -46.00 -20.35
CA PRO A 469 31.38 -45.47 -20.60
C PRO A 469 31.98 -46.11 -21.86
N PRO A 470 32.75 -45.37 -22.68
CA PRO A 470 33.41 -45.95 -23.86
C PRO A 470 34.39 -47.04 -23.43
N ALA A 471 34.33 -48.16 -24.12
CA ALA A 471 35.21 -49.33 -23.88
C ALA A 471 36.68 -48.90 -24.03
N SER A 472 37.45 -49.12 -22.96
CA SER A 472 38.91 -48.98 -22.92
C SER A 472 39.51 -49.96 -23.91
N SER A 473 40.10 -49.45 -25.00
CA SER A 473 40.94 -50.17 -25.92
C SER A 473 42.23 -50.59 -25.20
N ALA A 474 42.32 -51.85 -24.80
CA ALA A 474 43.55 -52.47 -24.33
C ALA A 474 44.52 -52.69 -25.49
N ALA A 475 45.67 -52.04 -25.47
CA ALA A 475 46.78 -52.29 -26.35
C ALA A 475 47.50 -53.56 -25.91
N PRO A 476 47.95 -54.46 -26.86
CA PRO A 476 48.63 -55.69 -26.49
C PRO A 476 50.10 -55.47 -26.10
N HIS A 477 50.50 -56.02 -24.98
CA HIS A 477 51.91 -56.23 -24.63
C HIS A 477 52.58 -57.19 -25.63
N ARG A 478 53.71 -56.76 -26.17
CA ARG A 478 54.72 -57.71 -26.72
C ARG A 478 55.84 -57.89 -25.73
N PRO A 479 56.30 -59.18 -25.56
CA PRO A 479 57.52 -59.42 -24.83
C PRO A 479 58.73 -59.37 -25.78
N ASP A 480 59.83 -58.80 -25.28
CA ASP A 480 61.22 -59.24 -25.38
C ASP A 480 62.06 -58.31 -24.48
#